data_53149293939e81b525f1db3266b021f4
#
_entry.id   53149293939e81b525f1db3266b021f4
#
_cell.length_a   1.000
_cell.length_b   1.000
_cell.length_c   1.000
_cell.angle_alpha   90.00
_cell.angle_beta   90.00
_cell.angle_gamma   90.00
#
_symmetry.space_group_name_H-M   'P 1'
#
loop_
_entity.id
_entity.type
_entity.pdbx_description
1 polymer ?
#
loop_
_entity_poly.entity_id
_entity_poly.type
_entity_poly.pdbx_seq_one_letter_code
_entity_poly.pdbx_strand_id
1 'polypeptide(L)'
;ETFSTHVGAAQFSHLAQGTIYSDVIESAMPGDTHGGGSPSHTIKSHHNVGGFPADFKVKLVEPLRRFFKDEVRELGALLGIDHEILHQHPFPGPGLAIRCLGELTQPRIDILRRADAVFYEELVRRHLYHQTWQAFVVLLPVRSVGVMGDSRSYEYVAAIRAVSSVDAMTAEVTELPF
;
A
#
# COMPACT_ATOMS: atom_id res chain seq x y z
N GLU A 1 0.97 15.13 20.32
CA GLU A 1 0.26 16.43 20.41
C GLU A 1 -0.86 16.54 19.35
N THR A 2 -0.68 15.99 18.14
CA THR A 2 -1.66 16.13 17.04
C THR A 2 -2.95 15.35 17.25
N PHE A 3 -2.94 14.26 18.01
CA PHE A 3 -4.12 13.40 18.20
C PHE A 3 -5.15 14.02 19.16
N SER A 4 -4.69 14.72 20.21
CA SER A 4 -5.60 15.32 21.20
C SER A 4 -6.26 16.61 20.73
N THR A 5 -5.72 17.30 19.73
CA THR A 5 -6.26 18.54 19.19
C THR A 5 -7.43 18.34 18.21
N HIS A 6 -7.50 17.16 17.55
CA HIS A 6 -8.53 16.90 16.52
C HIS A 6 -9.79 16.19 17.03
N VAL A 7 -9.73 15.56 18.20
CA VAL A 7 -10.82 14.68 18.69
C VAL A 7 -11.53 15.21 19.93
N GLY A 8 -11.24 16.45 20.35
CA GLY A 8 -11.82 17.04 21.56
C GLY A 8 -11.38 16.29 22.83
N ALA A 9 -11.76 16.77 24.00
CA ALA A 9 -11.38 16.21 25.30
C ALA A 9 -12.02 14.84 25.64
N ALA A 10 -12.35 14.01 24.65
CA ALA A 10 -12.80 12.66 24.90
C ALA A 10 -11.63 11.81 25.41
N GLN A 11 -11.77 11.28 26.62
CA GLN A 11 -10.77 10.38 27.19
C GLN A 11 -10.91 9.01 26.53
N PHE A 12 -9.99 8.68 25.64
CA PHE A 12 -9.90 7.33 25.06
C PHE A 12 -9.18 6.42 26.05
N SER A 13 -9.79 5.29 26.36
CA SER A 13 -9.17 4.24 27.16
C SER A 13 -8.45 3.19 26.31
N HIS A 14 -8.88 3.02 25.06
CA HIS A 14 -8.39 2.00 24.15
C HIS A 14 -8.20 2.55 22.74
N LEU A 15 -7.16 2.04 22.06
CA LEU A 15 -6.90 2.23 20.63
C LEU A 15 -6.97 0.89 19.92
N ALA A 16 -7.92 0.72 19.00
CA ALA A 16 -7.96 -0.45 18.13
C ALA A 16 -6.98 -0.29 16.98
N GLN A 17 -6.17 -1.31 16.73
CA GLN A 17 -5.18 -1.34 15.65
C GLN A 17 -5.31 -2.63 14.84
N GLY A 18 -5.25 -2.52 13.52
CA GLY A 18 -5.36 -3.64 12.58
C GLY A 18 -4.04 -4.37 12.34
N THR A 19 -3.17 -4.47 13.34
CA THR A 19 -1.92 -5.23 13.26
C THR A 19 -2.20 -6.69 12.94
N ILE A 20 -1.52 -7.24 11.94
CA ILE A 20 -1.58 -8.65 11.57
C ILE A 20 -0.26 -9.36 11.89
N TYR A 21 -0.23 -10.69 11.79
CA TYR A 21 0.94 -11.47 12.21
C TYR A 21 2.20 -11.18 11.36
N SER A 22 2.07 -10.94 10.07
CA SER A 22 3.19 -10.52 9.22
C SER A 22 3.82 -9.20 9.69
N ASP A 23 3.04 -8.24 10.17
CA ASP A 23 3.57 -6.97 10.70
C ASP A 23 4.43 -7.21 11.94
N VAL A 24 4.02 -8.16 12.79
CA VAL A 24 4.77 -8.55 13.99
C VAL A 24 6.11 -9.18 13.64
N ILE A 25 6.12 -10.12 12.67
CA ILE A 25 7.35 -10.82 12.23
C ILE A 25 8.31 -9.83 11.58
N GLU A 26 7.81 -8.98 10.68
CA GLU A 26 8.63 -8.03 9.93
C GLU A 26 9.16 -6.86 10.79
N SER A 27 8.50 -6.59 11.92
CA SER A 27 8.90 -5.56 12.88
C SER A 27 9.75 -6.13 14.04
N ALA A 28 9.93 -7.46 14.12
CA ALA A 28 10.80 -8.07 15.11
C ALA A 28 12.23 -7.55 14.92
N MET A 29 12.80 -6.96 15.97
CA MET A 29 14.16 -6.42 15.93
C MET A 29 15.18 -7.52 15.63
N PRO A 30 16.20 -7.27 14.79
CA PRO A 30 17.35 -8.15 14.67
C PRO A 30 18.16 -8.06 15.98
N GLY A 31 17.88 -8.91 16.95
CA GLY A 31 18.55 -8.88 18.24
C GLY A 31 18.35 -10.10 19.10
N ASP A 32 17.31 -10.89 18.85
CA ASP A 32 16.97 -12.06 19.66
C ASP A 32 17.43 -13.41 19.07
N THR A 33 18.28 -13.40 18.07
CA THR A 33 18.95 -14.64 17.63
C THR A 33 20.41 -14.61 18.05
N HIS A 34 20.76 -15.48 18.96
CA HIS A 34 22.15 -15.87 19.24
C HIS A 34 22.82 -16.39 17.96
N GLY A 35 23.57 -15.53 17.27
CA GLY A 35 24.34 -15.94 16.10
C GLY A 35 24.66 -14.76 15.18
N GLY A 36 25.94 -14.33 15.19
CA GLY A 36 26.47 -13.18 14.47
C GLY A 36 26.10 -13.10 12.98
N GLY A 37 25.19 -12.21 12.69
CA GLY A 37 24.82 -11.79 11.34
C GLY A 37 24.78 -10.26 11.26
N SER A 38 25.17 -9.71 10.11
CA SER A 38 25.14 -8.28 9.80
C SER A 38 23.79 -7.64 10.14
N PRO A 39 23.75 -6.35 10.52
CA PRO A 39 22.50 -5.65 10.82
C PRO A 39 21.63 -5.63 9.55
N SER A 40 20.62 -6.49 9.51
CA SER A 40 19.60 -6.44 8.47
C SER A 40 18.75 -5.19 8.74
N HIS A 41 18.63 -4.32 7.76
CA HIS A 41 17.71 -3.18 7.84
C HIS A 41 16.29 -3.70 8.08
N THR A 42 15.62 -3.18 9.09
CA THR A 42 14.20 -3.44 9.36
C THR A 42 13.40 -3.10 8.10
N ILE A 43 12.78 -4.09 7.48
CA ILE A 43 12.10 -3.94 6.17
C ILE A 43 10.89 -3.01 6.28
N LYS A 44 10.23 -2.96 7.44
CA LYS A 44 9.06 -2.11 7.68
C LYS A 44 9.11 -1.43 9.05
N SER A 45 9.53 -0.18 9.07
CA SER A 45 9.56 0.65 10.29
C SER A 45 8.25 1.40 10.57
N HIS A 46 7.26 1.33 9.67
CA HIS A 46 6.06 2.15 9.70
C HIS A 46 4.80 1.44 10.23
N HIS A 47 4.92 0.17 10.63
CA HIS A 47 3.78 -0.62 11.13
C HIS A 47 3.47 -0.40 12.63
N ASN A 48 4.18 0.51 13.31
CA ASN A 48 3.98 0.88 14.72
C ASN A 48 3.91 -0.30 15.71
N VAL A 49 4.50 -1.44 15.39
CA VAL A 49 4.57 -2.58 16.30
C VAL A 49 5.57 -2.25 17.40
N GLY A 50 5.06 -1.94 18.59
CA GLY A 50 5.88 -1.55 19.75
C GLY A 50 6.44 -0.12 19.71
N GLY A 51 6.07 0.71 18.73
CA GLY A 51 6.63 2.05 18.51
C GLY A 51 5.92 3.19 19.26
N PHE A 52 5.04 2.92 20.20
CA PHE A 52 4.38 3.97 20.97
C PHE A 52 5.30 4.54 22.05
N PRO A 53 5.25 5.88 22.29
CA PRO A 53 5.99 6.51 23.36
C PRO A 53 5.67 5.88 24.75
N ALA A 54 6.64 5.88 25.66
CA ALA A 54 6.47 5.29 26.99
C ALA A 54 5.36 5.95 27.85
N ASP A 55 4.99 7.18 27.52
CA ASP A 55 3.92 7.96 28.15
C ASP A 55 2.53 7.73 27.50
N PHE A 56 2.45 6.87 26.50
CA PHE A 56 1.19 6.54 25.82
C PHE A 56 0.29 5.71 26.77
N LYS A 57 -0.71 6.37 27.35
CA LYS A 57 -1.58 5.81 28.39
C LYS A 57 -2.76 4.99 27.87
N VAL A 58 -2.92 4.89 26.56
CA VAL A 58 -4.05 4.20 25.94
C VAL A 58 -3.72 2.72 25.74
N LYS A 59 -4.65 1.83 26.09
CA LYS A 59 -4.47 0.39 25.90
C LYS A 59 -4.67 0.02 24.42
N LEU A 60 -3.76 -0.79 23.88
CA LEU A 60 -3.91 -1.32 22.54
C LEU A 60 -4.86 -2.52 22.50
N VAL A 61 -5.70 -2.57 21.48
CA VAL A 61 -6.57 -3.70 21.15
C VAL A 61 -6.22 -4.13 19.72
N GLU A 62 -5.55 -5.27 19.60
CA GLU A 62 -5.06 -5.81 18.32
C GLU A 62 -5.68 -7.18 18.05
N PRO A 63 -6.95 -7.25 17.64
CA PRO A 63 -7.69 -8.51 17.51
C PRO A 63 -7.15 -9.40 16.41
N LEU A 64 -6.46 -8.83 15.42
CA LEU A 64 -5.96 -9.53 14.24
C LEU A 64 -4.48 -9.94 14.35
N ARG A 65 -3.82 -9.66 15.47
CA ARG A 65 -2.36 -9.82 15.67
C ARG A 65 -1.82 -11.23 15.40
N ARG A 66 -2.66 -12.26 15.47
CA ARG A 66 -2.29 -13.66 15.26
C ARG A 66 -2.74 -14.24 13.92
N PHE A 67 -3.35 -13.42 13.08
CA PHE A 67 -3.86 -13.83 11.78
C PHE A 67 -2.94 -13.38 10.66
N PHE A 68 -2.78 -14.23 9.64
CA PHE A 68 -2.24 -13.83 8.36
C PHE A 68 -3.28 -13.07 7.53
N LYS A 69 -2.84 -12.43 6.44
CA LYS A 69 -3.72 -11.57 5.64
C LYS A 69 -4.84 -12.33 4.93
N ASP A 70 -4.59 -13.55 4.51
CA ASP A 70 -5.58 -14.46 3.92
C ASP A 70 -6.65 -14.85 4.95
N GLU A 71 -6.25 -15.24 6.15
CA GLU A 71 -7.17 -15.54 7.27
C GLU A 71 -8.02 -14.33 7.66
N VAL A 72 -7.44 -13.11 7.64
CA VAL A 72 -8.20 -11.87 7.89
C VAL A 72 -9.24 -11.63 6.81
N ARG A 73 -8.95 -11.95 5.53
CA ARG A 73 -9.91 -11.87 4.44
C ARG A 73 -11.05 -12.87 4.60
N GLU A 74 -10.74 -14.10 4.98
CA GLU A 74 -11.75 -15.13 5.28
C GLU A 74 -12.66 -14.68 6.43
N LEU A 75 -12.07 -14.18 7.51
CA LEU A 75 -12.82 -13.62 8.64
C LEU A 75 -13.71 -12.44 8.19
N GLY A 76 -13.19 -11.55 7.35
CA GLY A 76 -13.95 -10.45 6.77
C GLY A 76 -15.15 -10.92 5.95
N ALA A 77 -14.98 -11.97 5.14
CA ALA A 77 -16.07 -12.58 4.37
C ALA A 77 -17.15 -13.17 5.29
N LEU A 78 -16.75 -13.86 6.37
CA LEU A 78 -17.68 -14.36 7.39
C LEU A 78 -18.45 -13.25 8.11
N LEU A 79 -17.85 -12.08 8.26
CA LEU A 79 -18.48 -10.89 8.84
C LEU A 79 -19.35 -10.11 7.84
N GLY A 80 -19.44 -10.56 6.58
CA GLY A 80 -20.27 -9.93 5.54
C GLY A 80 -19.64 -8.69 4.91
N ILE A 81 -18.31 -8.52 5.00
CA ILE A 81 -17.61 -7.44 4.28
C ILE A 81 -17.63 -7.76 2.78
N ASP A 82 -17.92 -6.73 1.98
CA ASP A 82 -17.98 -6.85 0.52
C ASP A 82 -16.69 -7.41 -0.08
N HIS A 83 -16.85 -8.34 -1.03
CA HIS A 83 -15.75 -8.99 -1.73
C HIS A 83 -14.78 -7.99 -2.39
N GLU A 84 -15.30 -6.92 -2.97
CA GLU A 84 -14.47 -5.90 -3.62
C GLU A 84 -13.57 -5.19 -2.61
N ILE A 85 -14.06 -4.94 -1.38
CA ILE A 85 -13.27 -4.34 -0.31
C ILE A 85 -12.19 -5.31 0.17
N LEU A 86 -12.56 -6.57 0.37
CA LEU A 86 -11.63 -7.61 0.88
C LEU A 86 -10.48 -7.90 -0.09
N HIS A 87 -10.73 -7.77 -1.39
CA HIS A 87 -9.76 -8.11 -2.44
C HIS A 87 -9.16 -6.89 -3.14
N GLN A 88 -9.25 -5.71 -2.54
CA GLN A 88 -8.52 -4.56 -3.03
C GLN A 88 -7.01 -4.81 -3.05
N HIS A 89 -6.36 -4.32 -4.11
CA HIS A 89 -4.91 -4.35 -4.20
C HIS A 89 -4.27 -3.63 -3.02
N PRO A 90 -3.16 -4.17 -2.45
CA PRO A 90 -2.46 -3.49 -1.37
C PRO A 90 -1.79 -2.21 -1.90
N PHE A 91 -2.01 -1.11 -1.19
CA PHE A 91 -1.34 0.16 -1.45
C PHE A 91 -0.64 0.67 -0.20
N PRO A 92 0.54 1.28 -0.34
CA PRO A 92 1.17 1.97 0.78
C PRO A 92 0.32 3.16 1.22
N GLY A 93 0.42 3.53 2.51
CA GLY A 93 -0.38 4.59 3.13
C GLY A 93 -0.42 5.92 2.35
N PRO A 94 0.70 6.45 1.79
CA PRO A 94 0.68 7.66 0.98
C PRO A 94 -0.07 7.52 -0.37
N GLY A 95 -0.37 6.31 -0.80
CA GLY A 95 -1.21 6.02 -1.96
C GLY A 95 -0.69 6.66 -3.25
N LEU A 96 -1.49 7.56 -3.82
CA LEU A 96 -1.20 8.21 -5.10
C LEU A 96 0.08 9.07 -5.08
N ALA A 97 0.41 9.67 -3.95
CA ALA A 97 1.54 10.60 -3.85
C ALA A 97 2.88 9.95 -4.19
N ILE A 98 3.14 8.72 -3.72
CA ILE A 98 4.40 8.03 -4.01
C ILE A 98 4.51 7.53 -5.44
N ARG A 99 3.41 7.50 -6.18
CA ARG A 99 3.37 7.12 -7.60
C ARG A 99 3.56 8.29 -8.55
N CYS A 100 3.60 9.53 -8.04
CA CYS A 100 3.98 10.72 -8.75
C CYS A 100 5.43 11.07 -8.40
N LEU A 101 6.39 10.54 -9.19
CA LEU A 101 7.81 10.74 -8.91
C LEU A 101 8.23 12.18 -9.17
N GLY A 102 8.95 12.78 -8.21
CA GLY A 102 9.38 14.18 -8.24
C GLY A 102 8.38 15.10 -7.54
N GLU A 103 8.30 16.36 -7.98
CA GLU A 103 7.43 17.36 -7.37
C GLU A 103 5.95 17.00 -7.48
N LEU A 104 5.21 17.13 -6.39
CA LEU A 104 3.76 16.94 -6.36
C LEU A 104 3.05 18.24 -6.72
N THR A 105 2.54 18.30 -7.94
CA THR A 105 1.72 19.42 -8.41
C THR A 105 0.34 18.92 -8.83
N GLN A 106 -0.68 19.77 -8.71
CA GLN A 106 -2.04 19.41 -9.06
C GLN A 106 -2.15 18.89 -10.50
N PRO A 107 -1.57 19.52 -11.54
CA PRO A 107 -1.64 19.00 -12.90
C PRO A 107 -1.05 17.60 -13.06
N ARG A 108 0.06 17.29 -12.38
CA ARG A 108 0.70 15.98 -12.44
C ARG A 108 -0.14 14.91 -11.73
N ILE A 109 -0.73 15.25 -10.60
CA ILE A 109 -1.65 14.37 -9.88
C ILE A 109 -2.89 14.07 -10.74
N ASP A 110 -3.43 15.04 -11.44
CA ASP A 110 -4.60 14.84 -12.30
C ASP A 110 -4.29 13.97 -13.53
N ILE A 111 -3.08 14.09 -14.08
CA ILE A 111 -2.61 13.18 -15.15
C ILE A 111 -2.53 11.75 -14.60
N LEU A 112 -1.88 11.56 -13.45
CA LEU A 112 -1.72 10.25 -12.83
C LEU A 112 -3.08 9.62 -12.50
N ARG A 113 -4.01 10.37 -11.93
CA ARG A 113 -5.37 9.89 -11.62
C ARG A 113 -6.11 9.39 -12.86
N ARG A 114 -6.05 10.14 -13.94
CA ARG A 114 -6.71 9.72 -15.20
C ARG A 114 -6.05 8.49 -15.80
N ALA A 115 -4.72 8.45 -15.83
CA ALA A 115 -3.99 7.29 -16.33
C ALA A 115 -4.25 6.03 -15.50
N ASP A 116 -4.27 6.17 -14.18
CA ASP A 116 -4.56 5.06 -13.25
C ASP A 116 -6.01 4.57 -13.39
N ALA A 117 -6.97 5.48 -13.57
CA ALA A 117 -8.37 5.13 -13.79
C ALA A 117 -8.56 4.32 -15.08
N VAL A 118 -7.98 4.76 -16.17
CA VAL A 118 -8.03 4.04 -17.46
C VAL A 118 -7.42 2.64 -17.32
N PHE A 119 -6.28 2.54 -16.65
CA PHE A 119 -5.62 1.25 -16.43
C PHE A 119 -6.46 0.32 -15.54
N TYR A 120 -7.03 0.85 -14.46
CA TYR A 120 -7.92 0.10 -13.56
C TYR A 120 -9.16 -0.43 -14.32
N GLU A 121 -9.84 0.44 -15.06
CA GLU A 121 -11.01 0.07 -15.89
C GLU A 121 -10.68 -1.04 -16.89
N GLU A 122 -9.49 -0.98 -17.51
CA GLU A 122 -9.05 -1.99 -18.45
C GLU A 122 -8.75 -3.34 -17.78
N LEU A 123 -8.12 -3.33 -16.58
CA LEU A 123 -7.91 -4.55 -15.79
C LEU A 123 -9.23 -5.21 -15.39
N VAL A 124 -10.20 -4.42 -14.95
CA VAL A 124 -11.54 -4.92 -14.58
C VAL A 124 -12.25 -5.49 -15.82
N ARG A 125 -12.27 -4.73 -16.93
CA ARG A 125 -12.91 -5.13 -18.19
C ARG A 125 -12.36 -6.45 -18.74
N ARG A 126 -11.06 -6.69 -18.57
CA ARG A 126 -10.39 -7.93 -19.01
C ARG A 126 -10.36 -9.03 -17.96
N HIS A 127 -10.99 -8.85 -16.81
CA HIS A 127 -10.98 -9.78 -15.68
C HIS A 127 -9.58 -10.08 -15.13
N LEU A 128 -8.65 -9.13 -15.27
CA LEU A 128 -7.26 -9.27 -14.82
C LEU A 128 -7.03 -8.70 -13.41
N TYR A 129 -7.94 -7.86 -12.90
CA TYR A 129 -7.79 -7.20 -11.61
C TYR A 129 -7.51 -8.20 -10.48
N HIS A 130 -8.34 -9.23 -10.34
CA HIS A 130 -8.19 -10.24 -9.29
C HIS A 130 -7.08 -11.28 -9.56
N GLN A 131 -6.54 -11.32 -10.78
CA GLN A 131 -5.40 -12.17 -11.13
C GLN A 131 -4.05 -11.50 -10.81
N THR A 132 -4.09 -10.21 -10.52
CA THR A 132 -2.92 -9.38 -10.22
C THR A 132 -2.93 -9.05 -8.74
N TRP A 133 -1.82 -9.26 -8.05
CA TRP A 133 -1.71 -8.94 -6.62
C TRP A 133 -1.67 -7.43 -6.37
N GLN A 134 -0.92 -6.70 -7.23
CA GLN A 134 -0.84 -5.24 -7.19
C GLN A 134 -0.60 -4.71 -8.61
N ALA A 135 -1.42 -3.75 -9.03
CA ALA A 135 -1.25 -3.07 -10.32
C ALA A 135 -1.61 -1.60 -10.21
N PHE A 136 -0.79 -0.74 -10.81
CA PHE A 136 -1.00 0.70 -10.81
C PHE A 136 -0.12 1.40 -11.84
N VAL A 137 -0.43 2.68 -12.09
CA VAL A 137 0.38 3.58 -12.92
C VAL A 137 1.31 4.42 -12.05
N VAL A 138 2.51 4.67 -12.53
CA VAL A 138 3.51 5.58 -11.95
C VAL A 138 3.80 6.69 -12.95
N LEU A 139 3.70 7.95 -12.53
CA LEU A 139 4.06 9.10 -13.35
C LEU A 139 5.53 9.46 -13.13
N LEU A 140 6.30 9.41 -14.19
CA LEU A 140 7.73 9.71 -14.17
C LEU A 140 8.00 11.23 -14.30
N PRO A 141 9.10 11.77 -13.75
CA PRO A 141 9.45 13.18 -13.84
C PRO A 141 10.12 13.55 -15.17
N VAL A 142 9.90 12.75 -16.20
CA VAL A 142 10.48 12.94 -17.54
C VAL A 142 9.37 13.12 -18.57
N ARG A 143 9.68 13.86 -19.63
CA ARG A 143 8.81 14.04 -20.78
C ARG A 143 9.43 13.38 -22.01
N SER A 144 8.59 12.83 -22.84
CA SER A 144 8.97 12.26 -24.13
C SER A 144 8.29 13.03 -25.27
N VAL A 145 8.96 13.04 -26.39
CA VAL A 145 8.39 13.61 -27.63
C VAL A 145 7.34 12.66 -28.16
N GLY A 146 6.12 13.16 -28.33
CA GLY A 146 5.05 12.50 -29.06
C GLY A 146 4.77 13.22 -30.36
N VAL A 147 4.11 12.53 -31.26
CA VAL A 147 3.59 13.12 -32.52
C VAL A 147 2.08 12.98 -32.49
N MET A 148 1.39 14.11 -32.58
CA MET A 148 -0.06 14.20 -32.69
C MET A 148 -0.42 14.94 -34.00
N GLY A 149 -0.75 14.19 -35.02
CA GLY A 149 -0.93 14.75 -36.38
C GLY A 149 0.37 15.34 -36.90
N ASP A 150 0.36 16.61 -37.32
CA ASP A 150 1.52 17.33 -37.85
C ASP A 150 2.34 18.08 -36.79
N SER A 151 1.98 17.95 -35.51
CA SER A 151 2.64 18.68 -34.41
C SER A 151 3.37 17.73 -33.44
N ARG A 152 4.46 18.24 -32.88
CA ARG A 152 5.17 17.56 -31.77
C ARG A 152 4.51 17.93 -30.46
N SER A 153 4.29 16.94 -29.61
CA SER A 153 3.91 17.13 -28.22
C SER A 153 5.05 16.69 -27.28
N TYR A 154 5.04 17.23 -26.06
CA TYR A 154 5.97 16.86 -25.00
C TYR A 154 5.15 16.44 -23.79
N GLU A 155 4.91 15.13 -23.70
CA GLU A 155 4.05 14.56 -22.67
C GLU A 155 4.85 13.82 -21.59
N TYR A 156 4.29 13.74 -20.40
CA TYR A 156 4.88 12.95 -19.33
C TYR A 156 4.87 11.47 -19.69
N VAL A 157 5.94 10.78 -19.29
CA VAL A 157 6.02 9.33 -19.37
C VAL A 157 5.36 8.70 -18.17
N ALA A 158 4.53 7.70 -18.40
CA ALA A 158 3.94 6.88 -17.37
C ALA A 158 4.44 5.45 -17.49
N ALA A 159 4.69 4.80 -16.37
CA ALA A 159 5.05 3.38 -16.30
C ALA A 159 3.90 2.59 -15.67
N ILE A 160 3.58 1.44 -16.24
CA ILE A 160 2.65 0.48 -15.63
C ILE A 160 3.47 -0.49 -14.79
N ARG A 161 3.04 -0.69 -13.54
CA ARG A 161 3.51 -1.75 -12.69
C ARG A 161 2.38 -2.75 -12.46
N ALA A 162 2.64 -4.02 -12.76
CA ALA A 162 1.73 -5.12 -12.43
C ALA A 162 2.56 -6.29 -11.91
N VAL A 163 2.23 -6.78 -10.72
CA VAL A 163 2.94 -7.86 -10.06
C VAL A 163 1.96 -8.87 -9.47
N SER A 164 2.36 -10.12 -9.50
CA SER A 164 1.72 -11.25 -8.83
C SER A 164 2.50 -11.63 -7.59
N SER A 165 1.81 -12.04 -6.55
CA SER A 165 2.42 -12.55 -5.31
C SER A 165 1.42 -13.47 -4.62
N VAL A 166 1.93 -14.51 -3.99
CA VAL A 166 1.12 -15.42 -3.16
C VAL A 166 1.23 -15.03 -1.68
N ASP A 167 2.45 -14.73 -1.23
CA ASP A 167 2.80 -14.51 0.18
C ASP A 167 3.03 -13.05 0.54
N ALA A 168 2.89 -12.12 -0.42
CA ALA A 168 3.21 -10.69 -0.29
C ALA A 168 4.70 -10.38 0.01
N MET A 169 5.57 -11.39 0.07
CA MET A 169 7.01 -11.25 0.32
C MET A 169 7.83 -11.42 -0.95
N THR A 170 7.36 -12.30 -1.83
CA THR A 170 7.96 -12.50 -3.16
C THR A 170 6.98 -11.99 -4.22
N ALA A 171 7.48 -11.29 -5.22
CA ALA A 171 6.67 -10.75 -6.29
C ALA A 171 7.31 -11.01 -7.65
N GLU A 172 6.48 -11.46 -8.60
CA GLU A 172 6.85 -11.67 -9.99
C GLU A 172 6.12 -10.68 -10.88
N VAL A 173 6.67 -10.37 -12.04
CA VAL A 173 5.99 -9.52 -13.03
C VAL A 173 4.78 -10.26 -13.55
N THR A 174 3.61 -9.61 -13.50
CA THR A 174 2.41 -10.15 -14.17
C THR A 174 2.50 -9.89 -15.66
N GLU A 175 2.43 -10.93 -16.48
CA GLU A 175 2.30 -10.80 -17.92
C GLU A 175 0.90 -10.29 -18.26
N LEU A 176 0.84 -9.04 -18.70
CA LEU A 176 -0.41 -8.44 -19.18
C LEU A 176 -0.51 -8.67 -20.70
N PRO A 177 -1.70 -9.03 -21.23
CA PRO A 177 -1.92 -9.14 -22.66
C PRO A 177 -1.82 -7.75 -23.33
N PHE A 178 -1.19 -7.69 -24.50
CA PHE A 178 -1.11 -6.50 -25.34
C PHE A 178 -2.45 -6.20 -26.05
#